data_a4b51dfc431cd3d2cda21673d8a03fd4
#
_entry.id   a4b51dfc431cd3d2cda21673d8a03fd4
#
_cell.length_a   1.000
_cell.length_b   1.000
_cell.length_c   1.000
_cell.angle_alpha   90.00
_cell.angle_beta   90.00
_cell.angle_gamma   90.00
#
_symmetry.space_group_name_H-M   'P 1'
#
loop_
_entity.id
_entity.type
_entity.pdbx_description
1 polymer ?
#
loop_
_entity_poly.entity_id
_entity_poly.type
_entity_poly.pdbx_seq_one_letter_code
_entity_poly.pdbx_strand_id
1 'polypeptide(L)'
;MEQRRSRIAMGEEMNKHKTGLVIGRFQPFHLGHKYLIEKALEDCEKIIIGIGSSNVTDDANPYSYRKRKKFLQEFIKQEEIEERVAKIISIKDVPDDDKWLTMLLRKTGKIDVSIGDNEWVNGILS
;
A
#
# COMPACT_ATOMS: atom_id res chain seq x y z
N MET A 1 4.92 -5.11 21.36
CA MET A 1 5.45 -4.03 20.50
C MET A 1 6.86 -4.33 20.04
N GLU A 2 7.78 -4.56 20.94
CA GLU A 2 9.17 -4.89 20.57
C GLU A 2 9.27 -6.18 19.76
N GLN A 3 8.53 -7.20 20.13
CA GLN A 3 8.51 -8.46 19.38
C GLN A 3 8.09 -8.25 17.94
N ARG A 4 7.10 -7.37 17.74
CA ARG A 4 6.61 -7.08 16.42
C ARG A 4 7.64 -6.37 15.57
N ARG A 5 8.32 -5.38 16.15
CA ARG A 5 9.42 -4.68 15.46
C ARG A 5 10.55 -5.65 15.12
N SER A 6 10.90 -6.51 16.05
CA SER A 6 11.94 -7.52 15.82
C SER A 6 11.55 -8.45 14.67
N ARG A 7 10.30 -8.86 14.59
CA ARG A 7 9.83 -9.71 13.51
C ARG A 7 9.92 -9.01 12.15
N ILE A 8 9.56 -7.73 12.08
CA ILE A 8 9.67 -6.95 10.85
C ILE A 8 11.14 -6.78 10.47
N ALA A 9 12.00 -6.50 11.44
CA ALA A 9 13.44 -6.37 11.20
C ALA A 9 14.05 -7.67 10.70
N MET A 10 13.64 -8.80 11.27
CA MET A 10 14.10 -10.11 10.80
C MET A 10 13.65 -10.39 9.38
N GLY A 11 12.40 -10.00 9.04
CA GLY A 11 11.91 -10.09 7.68
C GLY A 11 12.76 -9.29 6.71
N GLU A 12 13.28 -8.16 7.17
CA GLU A 12 14.16 -7.32 6.36
C GLU A 12 15.43 -8.05 5.92
N GLU A 13 16.02 -8.85 6.80
CA GLU A 13 17.22 -9.62 6.48
C GLU A 13 16.96 -10.73 5.46
N MET A 14 15.72 -11.20 5.39
CA MET A 14 15.31 -12.28 4.51
C MET A 14 14.47 -11.82 3.34
N ASN A 15 14.46 -10.52 3.06
CA ASN A 15 13.62 -9.94 2.03
C ASN A 15 13.99 -10.46 0.64
N LYS A 16 12.98 -10.89 -0.11
CA LYS A 16 13.14 -11.36 -1.48
C LYS A 16 13.09 -10.24 -2.51
N HIS A 17 12.47 -9.11 -2.15
CA HIS A 17 12.22 -8.00 -3.07
C HIS A 17 12.68 -6.69 -2.45
N LYS A 18 13.09 -5.75 -3.30
CA LYS A 18 13.47 -4.43 -2.81
C LYS A 18 12.26 -3.57 -2.53
N THR A 19 11.35 -3.46 -3.49
CA THR A 19 10.20 -2.57 -3.38
C THR A 19 8.92 -3.30 -3.73
N GLY A 20 7.98 -3.27 -2.81
CA GLY A 20 6.65 -3.81 -3.02
C GLY A 20 5.61 -2.70 -3.05
N LEU A 21 4.51 -2.94 -3.74
CA LEU A 21 3.37 -2.02 -3.80
C LEU A 21 2.19 -2.67 -3.11
N VAL A 22 1.64 -1.95 -2.13
CA VAL A 22 0.42 -2.37 -1.43
C VAL A 22 -0.70 -1.43 -1.86
N ILE A 23 -1.75 -1.97 -2.46
CA ILE A 23 -2.89 -1.18 -2.92
C ILE A 23 -4.13 -1.56 -2.12
N GLY A 24 -4.85 -0.56 -1.65
CA GLY A 24 -6.13 -0.74 -0.98
C GLY A 24 -6.93 0.55 -1.04
N ARG A 25 -8.22 0.47 -0.76
CA ARG A 25 -9.07 1.65 -0.70
C ARG A 25 -8.97 2.35 0.65
N PHE A 26 -8.78 1.58 1.72
CA PHE A 26 -8.68 2.10 3.08
C PHE A 26 -9.90 2.95 3.48
N GLN A 27 -11.08 2.36 3.39
CA GLN A 27 -12.37 3.02 3.62
C GLN A 27 -13.15 2.41 4.82
N PRO A 28 -12.68 2.50 6.07
CA PRO A 28 -11.40 3.04 6.54
C PRO A 28 -10.30 1.98 6.57
N PHE A 29 -9.16 2.34 7.13
CA PHE A 29 -8.10 1.39 7.46
C PHE A 29 -8.62 0.37 8.48
N HIS A 30 -8.32 -0.92 8.26
CA HIS A 30 -8.75 -1.99 9.17
C HIS A 30 -7.69 -3.09 9.28
N LEU A 31 -7.98 -4.11 10.09
CA LEU A 31 -7.00 -5.18 10.37
C LEU A 31 -6.53 -5.93 9.14
N GLY A 32 -7.38 -6.07 8.13
CA GLY A 32 -6.98 -6.67 6.85
C GLY A 32 -5.88 -5.90 6.16
N HIS A 33 -5.95 -4.57 6.19
CA HIS A 33 -4.92 -3.71 5.62
C HIS A 33 -3.62 -3.80 6.42
N LYS A 34 -3.75 -3.85 7.75
CA LYS A 34 -2.59 -4.04 8.62
C LYS A 34 -1.87 -5.34 8.29
N TYR A 35 -2.62 -6.42 8.11
CA TYR A 35 -2.07 -7.71 7.74
C TYR A 35 -1.32 -7.65 6.40
N LEU A 36 -1.91 -7.01 5.41
CA LEU A 36 -1.28 -6.87 4.10
C LEU A 36 0.04 -6.09 4.17
N ILE A 37 0.06 -5.01 4.94
CA ILE A 37 1.27 -4.21 5.12
C ILE A 37 2.35 -5.01 5.84
N GLU A 38 2.00 -5.73 6.89
CA GLU A 38 2.95 -6.56 7.62
C GLU A 38 3.54 -7.65 6.73
N LYS A 39 2.69 -8.30 5.94
CA LYS A 39 3.13 -9.33 5.02
C LYS A 39 4.05 -8.76 3.95
N ALA A 40 3.72 -7.60 3.41
CA ALA A 40 4.57 -6.94 2.42
C ALA A 40 5.94 -6.60 3.01
N LEU A 41 5.98 -6.16 4.26
CA LEU A 41 7.24 -5.83 4.92
C LEU A 41 8.08 -7.06 5.24
N GLU A 42 7.47 -8.24 5.34
CA GLU A 42 8.22 -9.49 5.49
C GLU A 42 8.92 -9.86 4.18
N ASP A 43 8.34 -9.51 3.04
CA ASP A 43 8.85 -9.88 1.72
C ASP A 43 9.65 -8.78 1.03
N CYS A 44 9.55 -7.55 1.46
CA CYS A 44 10.14 -6.40 0.79
C CYS A 44 10.94 -5.53 1.75
N GLU A 45 12.03 -4.97 1.27
CA GLU A 45 12.82 -4.02 2.06
C GLU A 45 12.04 -2.74 2.31
N LYS A 46 11.37 -2.24 1.28
CA LYS A 46 10.53 -1.05 1.34
C LYS A 46 9.23 -1.28 0.61
N ILE A 47 8.22 -0.51 1.00
CA ILE A 47 6.92 -0.57 0.35
C ILE A 47 6.44 0.81 -0.07
N ILE A 48 5.63 0.82 -1.10
CA ILE A 48 4.85 1.98 -1.52
C ILE A 48 3.40 1.62 -1.22
N ILE A 49 2.67 2.51 -0.58
CA ILE A 49 1.26 2.30 -0.29
C ILE A 49 0.43 3.14 -1.24
N GLY A 50 -0.42 2.49 -2.03
CA GLY A 50 -1.31 3.15 -2.97
C GLY A 50 -2.73 3.17 -2.43
N ILE A 51 -3.31 4.36 -2.33
CA ILE A 51 -4.70 4.53 -1.92
C ILE A 51 -5.56 4.60 -3.18
N GLY A 52 -6.29 3.52 -3.44
CA GLY A 52 -7.12 3.39 -4.63
C GLY A 52 -8.37 4.24 -4.57
N SER A 53 -8.97 4.48 -5.74
CA SER A 53 -10.20 5.29 -5.88
C SER A 53 -10.07 6.65 -5.18
N SER A 54 -8.92 7.29 -5.34
CA SER A 54 -8.60 8.52 -4.62
C SER A 54 -9.52 9.69 -4.99
N ASN A 55 -10.12 9.62 -6.17
CA ASN A 55 -11.04 10.64 -6.68
C ASN A 55 -12.52 10.34 -6.38
N VAL A 56 -12.81 9.27 -5.63
CA VAL A 56 -14.19 8.86 -5.35
C VAL A 56 -14.53 9.11 -3.89
N THR A 57 -15.61 9.85 -3.67
CA THR A 57 -16.20 10.02 -2.34
C THR A 57 -17.72 9.97 -2.52
N ASP A 58 -18.35 8.93 -1.97
CA ASP A 58 -19.79 8.72 -2.08
C ASP A 58 -20.26 7.87 -0.91
N ASP A 59 -21.50 7.37 -0.94
CA ASP A 59 -22.05 6.59 0.17
C ASP A 59 -21.31 5.29 0.42
N ALA A 60 -20.79 4.66 -0.63
CA ALA A 60 -20.00 3.44 -0.51
C ALA A 60 -18.53 3.72 -0.19
N ASN A 61 -18.06 4.94 -0.45
CA ASN A 61 -16.69 5.37 -0.21
C ASN A 61 -16.70 6.71 0.55
N PRO A 62 -17.11 6.71 1.83
CA PRO A 62 -17.38 7.95 2.55
C PRO A 62 -16.16 8.77 2.95
N TYR A 63 -14.98 8.16 2.96
CA TYR A 63 -13.78 8.86 3.40
C TYR A 63 -13.03 9.44 2.21
N SER A 64 -12.66 10.73 2.30
CA SER A 64 -11.84 11.38 1.30
C SER A 64 -10.45 10.77 1.26
N TYR A 65 -9.73 10.96 0.17
CA TYR A 65 -8.33 10.56 0.06
C TYR A 65 -7.51 11.12 1.23
N ARG A 66 -7.72 12.40 1.55
CA ARG A 66 -6.99 13.07 2.63
C ARG A 66 -7.17 12.37 3.98
N LYS A 67 -8.40 11.99 4.32
CA LYS A 67 -8.68 11.26 5.55
C LYS A 67 -8.06 9.88 5.55
N ARG A 68 -8.16 9.18 4.43
CA ARG A 68 -7.58 7.84 4.30
C ARG A 68 -6.08 7.87 4.44
N LYS A 69 -5.44 8.85 3.82
CA LYS A 69 -3.99 9.04 3.94
C LYS A 69 -3.61 9.33 5.39
N LYS A 70 -4.40 10.13 6.10
CA LYS A 70 -4.15 10.44 7.50
C LYS A 70 -4.20 9.19 8.38
N PHE A 71 -5.19 8.32 8.17
CA PHE A 71 -5.28 7.06 8.90
C PHE A 71 -4.02 6.21 8.71
N LEU A 72 -3.55 6.13 7.48
CA LEU A 72 -2.32 5.40 7.18
C LEU A 72 -1.10 6.02 7.82
N GLN A 73 -0.97 7.32 7.77
CA GLN A 73 0.16 8.02 8.36
C GLN A 73 0.22 7.80 9.88
N GLU A 74 -0.93 7.81 10.53
CA GLU A 74 -1.02 7.55 11.97
C GLU A 74 -0.62 6.11 12.28
N PHE A 75 -1.07 5.15 11.48
CA PHE A 75 -0.68 3.75 11.65
C PHE A 75 0.83 3.56 11.47
N ILE A 76 1.39 4.12 10.41
CA ILE A 76 2.82 4.03 10.11
C ILE A 76 3.64 4.59 11.26
N LYS A 77 3.23 5.73 11.79
CA LYS A 77 3.91 6.36 12.93
C LYS A 77 3.80 5.51 14.19
N GLN A 78 2.61 5.00 14.46
CA GLN A 78 2.35 4.16 15.63
C GLN A 78 3.18 2.89 15.62
N GLU A 79 3.34 2.27 14.45
CA GLU A 79 4.11 1.03 14.29
C GLU A 79 5.60 1.28 14.06
N GLU A 80 6.00 2.53 13.97
CA GLU A 80 7.40 2.93 13.79
C GLU A 80 8.05 2.31 12.55
N ILE A 81 7.32 2.36 11.43
CA ILE A 81 7.78 1.79 10.15
C ILE A 81 8.02 2.85 9.08
N GLU A 82 8.17 4.13 9.48
CA GLU A 82 8.34 5.23 8.53
C GLU A 82 9.49 4.99 7.56
N GLU A 83 10.59 4.42 8.03
CA GLU A 83 11.76 4.17 7.19
C GLU A 83 11.54 3.09 6.15
N ARG A 84 10.55 2.21 6.38
CA ARG A 84 10.22 1.11 5.49
C ARG A 84 9.16 1.49 4.47
N VAL A 85 8.50 2.63 4.62
CA VAL A 85 7.47 3.11 3.69
C VAL A 85 8.09 4.21 2.83
N ALA A 86 8.34 3.88 1.57
CA ALA A 86 9.00 4.83 0.66
C ALA A 86 8.10 6.03 0.36
N LYS A 87 6.82 5.79 0.11
CA LYS A 87 5.84 6.85 -0.13
C LYS A 87 4.42 6.32 -0.09
N ILE A 88 3.47 7.23 0.07
CA ILE A 88 2.03 6.98 -0.06
C ILE A 88 1.58 7.73 -1.31
N ILE A 89 0.93 7.03 -2.23
CA ILE A 89 0.48 7.61 -3.48
C ILE A 89 -1.04 7.55 -3.60
N SER A 90 -1.60 8.49 -4.36
CA SER A 90 -3.02 8.47 -4.72
C SER A 90 -3.18 7.75 -6.05
N ILE A 91 -4.20 6.91 -6.15
CA ILE A 91 -4.51 6.18 -7.37
C ILE A 91 -5.96 6.49 -7.75
N LYS A 92 -6.15 7.22 -8.84
CA LYS A 92 -7.49 7.57 -9.32
C LYS A 92 -8.11 6.41 -10.08
N ASP A 93 -9.43 6.32 -10.02
CA ASP A 93 -10.16 5.42 -10.90
C ASP A 93 -10.15 6.00 -12.30
N VAL A 94 -9.69 5.19 -13.25
CA VAL A 94 -9.63 5.55 -14.68
C VAL A 94 -10.23 4.38 -15.45
N PRO A 95 -11.19 4.62 -16.37
CA PRO A 95 -11.88 3.52 -17.07
C PRO A 95 -10.98 2.66 -17.95
N ASP A 96 -9.91 3.23 -18.47
CA ASP A 96 -9.00 2.55 -19.39
C ASP A 96 -7.86 1.90 -18.60
N ASP A 97 -7.76 0.56 -18.68
CA ASP A 97 -6.74 -0.19 -17.93
C ASP A 97 -5.32 0.20 -18.28
N ASP A 98 -5.05 0.45 -19.56
CA ASP A 98 -3.70 0.84 -20.00
C ASP A 98 -3.31 2.21 -19.45
N LYS A 99 -4.24 3.15 -19.47
CA LYS A 99 -4.00 4.48 -18.90
C LYS A 99 -3.82 4.41 -17.39
N TRP A 100 -4.62 3.59 -16.73
CA TRP A 100 -4.52 3.38 -15.29
C TRP A 100 -3.15 2.83 -14.92
N LEU A 101 -2.71 1.81 -15.63
CA LEU A 101 -1.40 1.19 -15.39
C LEU A 101 -0.25 2.16 -15.65
N THR A 102 -0.33 2.91 -16.75
CA THR A 102 0.69 3.93 -17.08
C THR A 102 0.78 4.98 -15.98
N MET A 103 -0.37 5.47 -15.52
CA MET A 103 -0.43 6.45 -14.43
C MET A 103 0.21 5.88 -13.16
N LEU A 104 -0.14 4.65 -12.83
CA LEU A 104 0.38 4.00 -11.62
C LEU A 104 1.90 3.86 -11.68
N LEU A 105 2.43 3.35 -12.78
CA LEU A 105 3.87 3.13 -12.92
C LEU A 105 4.66 4.43 -12.92
N ARG A 106 4.09 5.51 -13.39
CA ARG A 106 4.74 6.84 -13.29
C ARG A 106 4.88 7.28 -11.84
N LYS A 107 3.91 6.94 -11.00
CA LYS A 107 3.92 7.32 -9.59
C LYS A 107 4.83 6.43 -8.75
N THR A 108 4.89 5.13 -9.07
CA THR A 108 5.65 4.17 -8.28
C THR A 108 7.11 4.08 -8.71
N GLY A 109 7.39 4.24 -10.00
CA GLY A 109 8.65 3.81 -10.56
C GLY A 109 8.74 2.29 -10.58
N LYS A 110 9.94 1.75 -10.49
CA LYS A 110 10.16 0.31 -10.52
C LYS A 110 9.66 -0.35 -9.23
N ILE A 111 8.83 -1.38 -9.41
CA ILE A 111 8.37 -2.22 -8.30
C ILE A 111 8.62 -3.68 -8.65
N ASP A 112 8.90 -4.49 -7.63
CA ASP A 112 9.22 -5.90 -7.83
C ASP A 112 8.01 -6.81 -7.63
N VAL A 113 7.06 -6.40 -6.78
CA VAL A 113 5.87 -7.19 -6.49
C VAL A 113 4.74 -6.26 -6.05
N SER A 114 3.50 -6.66 -6.34
CA SER A 114 2.33 -5.94 -5.86
C SER A 114 1.49 -6.86 -4.97
N ILE A 115 0.95 -6.30 -3.92
CA ILE A 115 0.10 -6.98 -2.95
C ILE A 115 -1.13 -6.11 -2.73
N GLY A 116 -2.30 -6.68 -2.85
CA GLY A 116 -3.53 -5.93 -2.65
C GLY A 116 -4.67 -6.83 -2.21
N ASP A 117 -5.77 -6.21 -1.85
CA ASP A 117 -7.01 -6.90 -1.51
C ASP A 117 -7.92 -7.06 -2.73
N ASN A 118 -7.42 -6.69 -3.90
CA ASN A 118 -8.16 -6.72 -5.16
C ASN A 118 -7.42 -7.58 -6.17
N GLU A 119 -7.96 -8.77 -6.46
CA GLU A 119 -7.36 -9.72 -7.40
C GLU A 119 -7.21 -9.14 -8.80
N TRP A 120 -8.16 -8.29 -9.21
CA TRP A 120 -8.11 -7.65 -10.53
C TRP A 120 -6.88 -6.75 -10.66
N VAL A 121 -6.60 -5.95 -9.63
CA VAL A 121 -5.41 -5.09 -9.61
C VAL A 121 -4.15 -5.95 -9.66
N ASN A 122 -4.10 -7.00 -8.85
CA ASN A 122 -2.94 -7.90 -8.82
C ASN A 122 -2.75 -8.58 -10.18
N GLY A 123 -3.83 -8.96 -10.84
CA GLY A 123 -3.79 -9.55 -12.17
C GLY A 123 -3.20 -8.62 -13.21
N ILE A 124 -3.54 -7.33 -13.16
CA ILE A 124 -3.01 -6.34 -14.09
C ILE A 124 -1.51 -6.13 -13.87
N LEU A 125 -1.08 -6.10 -12.62
CA LEU A 125 0.32 -5.81 -12.29
C LEU A 125 1.21 -7.04 -12.39
N SER A 126 0.64 -8.21 -12.29
CA SER A 126 1.42 -9.45 -12.38
C SER A 126 1.64 -9.85 -13.83
#